data_73b25fa84fb3e07400ebccfb6f33a947
#
_entry.id   73b25fa84fb3e07400ebccfb6f33a947
#
_cell.length_a   1.000
_cell.length_b   1.000
_cell.length_c   1.000
_cell.angle_alpha   90.00
_cell.angle_beta   90.00
_cell.angle_gamma   90.00
#
_symmetry.space_group_name_H-M   'P 1'
#
loop_
_entity.id
_entity.type
_entity.pdbx_description
1 polymer ?
#
loop_
_entity_poly.entity_id
_entity_poly.type
_entity_poly.pdbx_seq_one_letter_code
_entity_poly.pdbx_strand_id
1 'polypeptide(L)'
;MTEEYLTDDEQLEAVKHMAVEYAPWLIGGVLTGALLFFGYRYYETYTNDRALKASAQFGAMTAALQANSPAKSRQIAEGLIKDYATSPYADQAQLILARLDVDEGRPDRAIAPLNLVMDNSKDADLRQIARLRLARILIDQGKPDEAIKTLAEPIPASFAARYREVRGDAFLAKKDTAHALAEYQQALGAAGMSGMNASLLELKIQDLGAVPTPVVNAVSVDSQLKGNP
;
A
#
# COMPACT_ATOMS: atom_id res chain seq x y z
N MET A 1 34.77 -20.43 -63.70
CA MET A 1 34.82 -20.29 -62.22
C MET A 1 34.63 -21.68 -61.65
N THR A 2 35.74 -22.33 -61.28
CA THR A 2 35.72 -23.65 -60.67
C THR A 2 35.45 -23.43 -59.19
N GLU A 3 34.28 -23.82 -58.74
CA GLU A 3 34.01 -23.95 -57.30
C GLU A 3 34.86 -25.10 -56.78
N GLU A 4 35.83 -24.74 -55.98
CA GLU A 4 36.75 -25.67 -55.32
C GLU A 4 35.97 -26.25 -54.13
N TYR A 5 35.29 -27.39 -54.34
CA TYR A 5 34.62 -28.15 -53.28
C TYR A 5 35.72 -28.76 -52.39
N LEU A 6 35.82 -28.32 -51.15
CA LEU A 6 36.65 -28.92 -50.11
C LEU A 6 36.33 -30.43 -50.03
N THR A 7 37.33 -31.26 -50.02
CA THR A 7 37.19 -32.71 -49.79
C THR A 7 36.59 -32.97 -48.42
N ASP A 8 35.86 -34.08 -48.24
CA ASP A 8 35.20 -34.44 -46.97
C ASP A 8 36.14 -34.41 -45.76
N ASP A 9 37.42 -34.79 -45.99
CA ASP A 9 38.45 -34.74 -44.93
C ASP A 9 38.87 -33.30 -44.59
N GLU A 10 38.95 -32.38 -45.54
CA GLU A 10 39.26 -30.97 -45.29
C GLU A 10 38.08 -30.25 -44.59
N GLN A 11 36.85 -30.63 -44.91
CA GLN A 11 35.66 -30.13 -44.19
C GLN A 11 35.66 -30.62 -42.74
N LEU A 12 36.02 -31.87 -42.49
CA LEU A 12 36.09 -32.45 -41.15
C LEU A 12 37.17 -31.78 -40.28
N GLU A 13 38.33 -31.47 -40.87
CA GLU A 13 39.41 -30.76 -40.15
C GLU A 13 39.03 -29.30 -39.86
N ALA A 14 38.40 -28.61 -40.76
CA ALA A 14 37.89 -27.24 -40.54
C ALA A 14 36.86 -27.19 -39.40
N VAL A 15 35.93 -28.16 -39.35
CA VAL A 15 34.94 -28.27 -38.25
C VAL A 15 35.62 -28.59 -36.92
N LYS A 16 36.60 -29.49 -36.90
CA LYS A 16 37.38 -29.80 -35.68
C LYS A 16 38.14 -28.57 -35.17
N HIS A 17 38.76 -27.81 -36.06
CA HIS A 17 39.52 -26.61 -35.70
C HIS A 17 38.58 -25.54 -35.11
N MET A 18 37.47 -25.29 -35.78
CA MET A 18 36.41 -24.38 -35.25
C MET A 18 35.87 -24.85 -33.89
N ALA A 19 35.61 -26.15 -33.75
CA ALA A 19 35.10 -26.68 -32.48
C ALA A 19 36.08 -26.48 -31.33
N VAL A 20 37.39 -26.70 -31.55
CA VAL A 20 38.43 -26.50 -30.53
C VAL A 20 38.59 -25.00 -30.20
N GLU A 21 38.53 -24.13 -31.18
CA GLU A 21 38.73 -22.70 -31.03
C GLU A 21 37.54 -22.05 -30.26
N TYR A 22 36.30 -22.45 -30.58
CA TYR A 22 35.11 -21.89 -29.95
C TYR A 22 34.62 -22.67 -28.72
N ALA A 23 35.07 -23.90 -28.49
CA ALA A 23 34.68 -24.72 -27.35
C ALA A 23 34.82 -24.00 -25.98
N PRO A 24 35.92 -23.29 -25.67
CA PRO A 24 36.05 -22.61 -24.38
C PRO A 24 35.00 -21.49 -24.21
N TRP A 25 34.65 -20.77 -25.28
CA TRP A 25 33.64 -19.73 -25.26
C TRP A 25 32.24 -20.30 -25.12
N LEU A 26 31.95 -21.41 -25.80
CA LEU A 26 30.66 -22.12 -25.68
C LEU A 26 30.50 -22.72 -24.28
N ILE A 27 31.52 -23.37 -23.76
CA ILE A 27 31.48 -23.90 -22.37
C ILE A 27 31.32 -22.78 -21.37
N GLY A 28 32.05 -21.67 -21.51
CA GLY A 28 31.93 -20.49 -20.67
C GLY A 28 30.52 -19.88 -20.72
N GLY A 29 29.95 -19.78 -21.92
CA GLY A 29 28.59 -19.29 -22.12
C GLY A 29 27.53 -20.20 -21.47
N VAL A 30 27.64 -21.51 -21.66
CA VAL A 30 26.75 -22.50 -21.06
C VAL A 30 26.82 -22.49 -19.54
N LEU A 31 28.05 -22.46 -18.98
CA LEU A 31 28.26 -22.41 -17.53
C LEU A 31 27.69 -21.12 -16.93
N THR A 32 27.94 -19.99 -17.58
CA THR A 32 27.39 -18.69 -17.13
C THR A 32 25.84 -18.70 -17.19
N GLY A 33 25.28 -19.19 -18.29
CA GLY A 33 23.82 -19.33 -18.43
C GLY A 33 23.20 -20.26 -17.37
N ALA A 34 23.88 -21.38 -17.08
CA ALA A 34 23.45 -22.31 -16.04
C ALA A 34 23.50 -21.66 -14.64
N LEU A 35 24.57 -20.94 -14.31
CA LEU A 35 24.70 -20.23 -13.03
C LEU A 35 23.61 -19.17 -12.87
N LEU A 36 23.34 -18.39 -13.90
CA LEU A 36 22.27 -17.38 -13.87
C LEU A 36 20.88 -18.04 -13.74
N PHE A 37 20.63 -19.11 -14.46
CA PHE A 37 19.36 -19.85 -14.41
C PHE A 37 19.12 -20.47 -13.03
N PHE A 38 20.09 -21.20 -12.49
CA PHE A 38 19.96 -21.83 -11.18
C PHE A 38 19.93 -20.79 -10.05
N GLY A 39 20.71 -19.71 -10.16
CA GLY A 39 20.69 -18.59 -9.22
C GLY A 39 19.32 -17.91 -9.18
N TYR A 40 18.74 -17.64 -10.36
CA TYR A 40 17.40 -17.08 -10.46
C TYR A 40 16.32 -18.02 -9.88
N ARG A 41 16.36 -19.31 -10.22
CA ARG A 41 15.42 -20.32 -9.68
C ARG A 41 15.52 -20.45 -8.16
N TYR A 42 16.74 -20.43 -7.63
CA TYR A 42 16.96 -20.47 -6.18
C TYR A 42 16.38 -19.23 -5.51
N TYR A 43 16.65 -18.04 -6.07
CA TYR A 43 16.11 -16.78 -5.56
C TYR A 43 14.58 -16.74 -5.61
N GLU A 44 13.98 -17.15 -6.71
CA GLU A 44 12.52 -17.24 -6.87
C GLU A 44 11.90 -18.18 -5.83
N THR A 45 12.44 -19.38 -5.68
CA THR A 45 11.95 -20.36 -4.68
C THR A 45 12.09 -19.80 -3.27
N TYR A 46 13.22 -19.20 -2.93
CA TYR A 46 13.44 -18.60 -1.61
C TYR A 46 12.48 -17.45 -1.31
N THR A 47 12.24 -16.56 -2.27
CA THR A 47 11.30 -15.44 -2.09
C THR A 47 9.86 -15.92 -1.97
N ASN A 48 9.46 -16.92 -2.78
CA ASN A 48 8.13 -17.50 -2.71
C ASN A 48 7.88 -18.22 -1.38
N ASP A 49 8.83 -19.01 -0.90
CA ASP A 49 8.73 -19.67 0.41
C ASP A 49 8.61 -18.66 1.55
N ARG A 50 9.36 -17.57 1.49
CA ARG A 50 9.24 -16.48 2.47
C ARG A 50 7.86 -15.80 2.41
N ALA A 51 7.35 -15.55 1.22
CA ALA A 51 6.03 -14.95 1.04
C ALA A 51 4.92 -15.85 1.57
N LEU A 52 4.97 -17.16 1.31
CA LEU A 52 4.02 -18.14 1.83
C LEU A 52 4.04 -18.20 3.37
N LYS A 53 5.23 -18.23 3.98
CA LYS A 53 5.38 -18.23 5.45
C LYS A 53 4.85 -16.93 6.07
N ALA A 54 5.15 -15.77 5.46
CA ALA A 54 4.61 -14.49 5.91
C ALA A 54 3.09 -14.43 5.81
N SER A 55 2.51 -14.93 4.72
CA SER A 55 1.06 -15.05 4.54
C SER A 55 0.41 -15.95 5.59
N ALA A 56 1.01 -17.11 5.88
CA ALA A 56 0.52 -18.03 6.89
C ALA A 56 0.55 -17.39 8.30
N GLN A 57 1.62 -16.67 8.65
CA GLN A 57 1.69 -15.93 9.91
C GLN A 57 0.67 -14.80 9.98
N PHE A 58 0.45 -14.08 8.88
CA PHE A 58 -0.60 -13.07 8.81
C PHE A 58 -1.98 -13.68 9.02
N GLY A 59 -2.27 -14.81 8.39
CA GLY A 59 -3.50 -15.58 8.63
C GLY A 59 -3.67 -15.99 10.09
N ALA A 60 -2.61 -16.49 10.74
CA ALA A 60 -2.64 -16.85 12.16
C ALA A 60 -2.85 -15.63 13.07
N MET A 61 -2.24 -14.48 12.73
CA MET A 61 -2.42 -13.22 13.44
C MET A 61 -3.87 -12.74 13.39
N THR A 62 -4.47 -12.73 12.21
CA THR A 62 -5.88 -12.33 12.01
C THR A 62 -6.85 -13.30 12.68
N ALA A 63 -6.58 -14.61 12.63
CA ALA A 63 -7.36 -15.61 13.36
C ALA A 63 -7.30 -15.41 14.88
N ALA A 64 -6.12 -15.02 15.43
CA ALA A 64 -5.99 -14.70 16.84
C ALA A 64 -6.81 -13.46 17.24
N LEU A 65 -6.90 -12.44 16.36
CA LEU A 65 -7.79 -11.29 16.57
C LEU A 65 -9.27 -11.69 16.59
N GLN A 66 -9.69 -12.52 15.63
CA GLN A 66 -11.09 -13.01 15.56
C GLN A 66 -11.45 -13.86 16.80
N ALA A 67 -10.47 -14.60 17.34
CA ALA A 67 -10.63 -15.37 18.57
C ALA A 67 -10.52 -14.52 19.86
N ASN A 68 -10.55 -13.18 19.72
CA ASN A 68 -10.40 -12.22 20.83
C ASN A 68 -9.16 -12.47 21.69
N SER A 69 -8.04 -12.79 21.05
CA SER A 69 -6.74 -13.06 21.68
C SER A 69 -5.69 -12.02 21.26
N PRO A 70 -5.80 -10.75 21.74
CA PRO A 70 -4.94 -9.65 21.28
C PRO A 70 -3.46 -9.89 21.63
N ALA A 71 -3.15 -10.48 22.78
CA ALA A 71 -1.77 -10.78 23.16
C ALA A 71 -1.09 -11.76 22.18
N LYS A 72 -1.80 -12.81 21.75
CA LYS A 72 -1.31 -13.76 20.75
C LYS A 72 -1.13 -13.10 19.39
N SER A 73 -2.10 -12.27 18.99
CA SER A 73 -2.01 -11.51 17.73
C SER A 73 -0.80 -10.58 17.75
N ARG A 74 -0.54 -9.87 18.83
CA ARG A 74 0.63 -9.01 19.04
C ARG A 74 1.93 -9.80 18.88
N GLN A 75 2.06 -10.93 19.55
CA GLN A 75 3.26 -11.76 19.47
C GLN A 75 3.54 -12.22 18.03
N ILE A 76 2.50 -12.64 17.30
CA ILE A 76 2.65 -13.06 15.89
C ILE A 76 3.01 -11.86 15.01
N ALA A 77 2.38 -10.70 15.23
CA ALA A 77 2.67 -9.46 14.48
C ALA A 77 4.14 -9.03 14.65
N GLU A 78 4.65 -9.03 15.87
CA GLU A 78 6.05 -8.70 16.16
C GLU A 78 7.02 -9.68 15.51
N GLY A 79 6.72 -10.98 15.53
CA GLY A 79 7.48 -12.01 14.79
C GLY A 79 7.46 -11.77 13.28
N LEU A 80 6.30 -11.47 12.71
CA LEU A 80 6.15 -11.21 11.28
C LEU A 80 6.94 -9.98 10.84
N ILE A 81 6.90 -8.89 11.60
CA ILE A 81 7.67 -7.67 11.34
C ILE A 81 9.17 -7.95 11.41
N LYS A 82 9.62 -8.72 12.40
CA LYS A 82 11.03 -9.05 12.59
C LYS A 82 11.57 -9.95 11.47
N ASP A 83 10.85 -11.04 11.18
CA ASP A 83 11.36 -12.11 10.32
C ASP A 83 11.08 -11.85 8.84
N TYR A 84 10.05 -11.05 8.53
CA TYR A 84 9.56 -10.78 7.17
C TYR A 84 9.40 -9.29 6.89
N ALA A 85 10.33 -8.46 7.35
CA ALA A 85 10.28 -6.99 7.28
C ALA A 85 10.02 -6.42 5.86
N THR A 86 10.45 -7.14 4.81
CA THR A 86 10.26 -6.72 3.42
C THR A 86 8.95 -7.21 2.79
N SER A 87 8.16 -7.97 3.53
CA SER A 87 6.87 -8.49 3.07
C SER A 87 5.78 -7.42 3.20
N PRO A 88 4.82 -7.33 2.27
CA PRO A 88 3.64 -6.47 2.43
C PRO A 88 2.82 -6.81 3.67
N TYR A 89 2.93 -8.02 4.21
CA TYR A 89 2.29 -8.41 5.45
C TYR A 89 2.92 -7.77 6.70
N ALA A 90 4.19 -7.35 6.64
CA ALA A 90 4.84 -6.64 7.74
C ALA A 90 4.20 -5.25 7.92
N ASP A 91 3.91 -4.53 6.84
CA ASP A 91 3.22 -3.24 6.91
C ASP A 91 1.82 -3.38 7.50
N GLN A 92 1.08 -4.41 7.10
CA GLN A 92 -0.24 -4.71 7.66
C GLN A 92 -0.15 -5.09 9.15
N ALA A 93 0.88 -5.84 9.56
CA ALA A 93 1.13 -6.17 10.96
C ALA A 93 1.42 -4.92 11.81
N GLN A 94 2.19 -3.95 11.27
CA GLN A 94 2.40 -2.65 11.91
C GLN A 94 1.07 -1.91 12.14
N LEU A 95 0.17 -1.90 11.14
CA LEU A 95 -1.15 -1.30 11.29
C LEU A 95 -2.03 -2.00 12.32
N ILE A 96 -1.87 -3.32 12.49
CA ILE A 96 -2.58 -4.10 13.52
C ILE A 96 -2.00 -3.81 14.90
N LEU A 97 -0.66 -3.74 15.04
CA LEU A 97 -0.04 -3.34 16.31
C LEU A 97 -0.48 -1.95 16.73
N ALA A 98 -0.50 -1.00 15.81
CA ALA A 98 -0.98 0.35 16.09
C ALA A 98 -2.44 0.35 16.58
N ARG A 99 -3.30 -0.47 15.96
CA ARG A 99 -4.69 -0.63 16.41
C ARG A 99 -4.75 -1.23 17.82
N LEU A 100 -4.02 -2.33 18.07
CA LEU A 100 -3.99 -2.96 19.40
C LEU A 100 -3.50 -2.00 20.49
N ASP A 101 -2.53 -1.14 20.18
CA ASP A 101 -2.04 -0.16 21.13
C ASP A 101 -3.10 0.90 21.45
N VAL A 102 -3.88 1.34 20.46
CA VAL A 102 -5.02 2.26 20.69
C VAL A 102 -6.13 1.57 21.50
N ASP A 103 -6.50 0.34 21.14
CA ASP A 103 -7.56 -0.44 21.80
C ASP A 103 -7.20 -0.72 23.29
N GLU A 104 -5.90 -0.81 23.61
CA GLU A 104 -5.37 -0.99 24.95
C GLU A 104 -5.12 0.33 25.71
N GLY A 105 -5.54 1.47 25.17
CA GLY A 105 -5.40 2.80 25.77
C GLY A 105 -3.97 3.35 25.74
N ARG A 106 -3.14 2.89 24.83
CA ARG A 106 -1.74 3.33 24.66
C ARG A 106 -1.48 3.99 23.28
N PRO A 107 -2.24 5.03 22.89
CA PRO A 107 -2.15 5.63 21.56
C PRO A 107 -0.74 6.15 21.22
N ASP A 108 0.06 6.56 22.20
CA ASP A 108 1.44 7.00 21.98
C ASP A 108 2.31 5.91 21.34
N ARG A 109 2.07 4.65 21.67
CA ARG A 109 2.80 3.52 21.08
C ARG A 109 2.42 3.25 19.64
N ALA A 110 1.22 3.62 19.24
CA ALA A 110 0.75 3.46 17.87
C ALA A 110 1.42 4.42 16.88
N ILE A 111 2.00 5.53 17.35
CA ILE A 111 2.59 6.56 16.47
C ILE A 111 3.78 6.01 15.68
N ALA A 112 4.70 5.31 16.34
CA ALA A 112 5.90 4.79 15.67
C ALA A 112 5.59 3.78 14.56
N PRO A 113 4.78 2.72 14.77
CA PRO A 113 4.40 1.80 13.71
C PRO A 113 3.62 2.48 12.56
N LEU A 114 2.78 3.49 12.85
CA LEU A 114 2.08 4.23 11.81
C LEU A 114 3.04 5.06 10.95
N ASN A 115 4.01 5.75 11.56
CA ASN A 115 5.04 6.47 10.83
C ASN A 115 5.87 5.53 9.94
N LEU A 116 6.25 4.35 10.45
CA LEU A 116 6.99 3.36 9.67
C LEU A 116 6.24 2.95 8.40
N VAL A 117 4.93 2.69 8.48
CA VAL A 117 4.12 2.37 7.31
C VAL A 117 3.96 3.57 6.39
N MET A 118 3.71 4.76 6.94
CA MET A 118 3.52 6.00 6.17
C MET A 118 4.76 6.34 5.33
N ASP A 119 5.96 6.16 5.89
CA ASP A 119 7.21 6.58 5.27
C ASP A 119 7.82 5.49 4.36
N ASN A 120 7.64 4.21 4.68
CA ASN A 120 8.40 3.13 4.05
C ASN A 120 7.56 2.12 3.26
N SER A 121 6.23 2.07 3.45
CA SER A 121 5.41 1.10 2.73
C SER A 121 5.45 1.35 1.21
N LYS A 122 5.60 0.26 0.45
CA LYS A 122 5.47 0.30 -1.02
C LYS A 122 4.02 0.39 -1.47
N ASP A 123 3.09 0.01 -0.60
CA ASP A 123 1.66 0.08 -0.85
C ASP A 123 1.15 1.49 -0.54
N ALA A 124 0.69 2.18 -1.59
CA ALA A 124 0.17 3.54 -1.48
C ALA A 124 -1.06 3.62 -0.57
N ASP A 125 -1.94 2.63 -0.61
CA ASP A 125 -3.17 2.62 0.18
C ASP A 125 -2.87 2.41 1.66
N LEU A 126 -1.90 1.54 2.01
CA LEU A 126 -1.48 1.36 3.39
C LEU A 126 -0.85 2.65 3.96
N ARG A 127 -0.09 3.41 3.16
CA ARG A 127 0.40 4.73 3.57
C ARG A 127 -0.74 5.69 3.90
N GLN A 128 -1.81 5.73 3.08
CA GLN A 128 -2.97 6.58 3.34
C GLN A 128 -3.74 6.15 4.58
N ILE A 129 -3.89 4.84 4.79
CA ILE A 129 -4.53 4.29 6.00
C ILE A 129 -3.73 4.66 7.24
N ALA A 130 -2.40 4.52 7.21
CA ALA A 130 -1.53 4.90 8.33
C ALA A 130 -1.67 6.39 8.65
N ARG A 131 -1.65 7.25 7.64
CA ARG A 131 -1.79 8.70 7.76
C ARG A 131 -3.13 9.11 8.39
N LEU A 132 -4.23 8.52 7.94
CA LEU A 132 -5.56 8.75 8.52
C LEU A 132 -5.64 8.32 9.99
N ARG A 133 -5.06 7.18 10.34
CA ARG A 133 -5.03 6.70 11.72
C ARG A 133 -4.18 7.58 12.62
N LEU A 134 -3.01 8.00 12.14
CA LEU A 134 -2.14 8.94 12.86
C LEU A 134 -2.86 10.27 13.12
N ALA A 135 -3.53 10.81 12.11
CA ALA A 135 -4.27 12.06 12.26
C ALA A 135 -5.37 11.96 13.33
N ARG A 136 -6.11 10.84 13.40
CA ARG A 136 -7.11 10.63 14.46
C ARG A 136 -6.48 10.59 15.84
N ILE A 137 -5.36 9.88 16.00
CA ILE A 137 -4.63 9.85 17.28
C ILE A 137 -4.18 11.25 17.69
N LEU A 138 -3.68 12.06 16.75
CA LEU A 138 -3.26 13.43 17.01
C LEU A 138 -4.45 14.32 17.45
N ILE A 139 -5.62 14.14 16.84
CA ILE A 139 -6.85 14.85 17.26
C ILE A 139 -7.21 14.46 18.70
N ASP A 140 -7.22 13.18 19.01
CA ASP A 140 -7.56 12.65 20.34
C ASP A 140 -6.55 13.12 21.42
N GLN A 141 -5.29 13.38 21.02
CA GLN A 141 -4.26 13.96 21.87
C GLN A 141 -4.34 15.50 22.01
N GLY A 142 -5.35 16.14 21.40
CA GLY A 142 -5.46 17.61 21.41
C GLY A 142 -4.45 18.33 20.53
N LYS A 143 -3.95 17.65 19.48
CA LYS A 143 -2.98 18.19 18.50
C LYS A 143 -3.61 18.32 17.10
N PRO A 144 -4.74 19.03 16.95
CA PRO A 144 -5.45 19.10 15.68
C PRO A 144 -4.67 19.79 14.56
N ASP A 145 -3.78 20.73 14.87
CA ASP A 145 -2.93 21.37 13.86
C ASP A 145 -1.92 20.40 13.23
N GLU A 146 -1.37 19.49 14.03
CA GLU A 146 -0.49 18.43 13.52
C GLU A 146 -1.27 17.42 12.67
N ALA A 147 -2.51 17.10 13.07
CA ALA A 147 -3.40 16.25 12.27
C ALA A 147 -3.70 16.86 10.90
N ILE A 148 -4.03 18.16 10.83
CA ILE A 148 -4.28 18.87 9.57
C ILE A 148 -3.03 18.84 8.69
N LYS A 149 -1.84 19.05 9.25
CA LYS A 149 -0.57 18.97 8.51
C LYS A 149 -0.32 17.56 7.97
N THR A 150 -0.58 16.53 8.77
CA THR A 150 -0.44 15.13 8.36
C THR A 150 -1.35 14.80 7.16
N LEU A 151 -2.49 15.48 7.05
CA LEU A 151 -3.48 15.29 5.98
C LEU A 151 -3.34 16.30 4.81
N ALA A 152 -2.27 17.08 4.75
CA ALA A 152 -2.11 18.16 3.75
C ALA A 152 -1.60 17.70 2.37
N GLU A 153 -1.10 16.46 2.25
CA GLU A 153 -0.58 15.93 0.98
C GLU A 153 -1.67 15.65 -0.06
N PRO A 154 -1.29 15.48 -1.35
CA PRO A 154 -2.24 15.13 -2.40
C PRO A 154 -3.05 13.89 -2.03
N ILE A 155 -4.36 14.03 -2.05
CA ILE A 155 -5.30 13.00 -1.60
C ILE A 155 -5.74 12.17 -2.81
N PRO A 156 -5.52 10.84 -2.83
CA PRO A 156 -6.12 9.98 -3.85
C PRO A 156 -7.65 10.07 -3.80
N ALA A 157 -8.30 10.05 -4.97
CA ALA A 157 -9.77 10.17 -5.06
C ALA A 157 -10.51 9.13 -4.21
N SER A 158 -9.98 7.90 -4.12
CA SER A 158 -10.53 6.81 -3.28
C SER A 158 -10.51 7.11 -1.78
N PHE A 159 -9.65 8.01 -1.32
CA PHE A 159 -9.53 8.40 0.09
C PHE A 159 -10.14 9.79 0.38
N ALA A 160 -10.55 10.54 -0.64
CA ALA A 160 -10.96 11.93 -0.51
C ALA A 160 -12.01 12.16 0.59
N ALA A 161 -13.09 11.37 0.62
CA ALA A 161 -14.12 11.50 1.63
C ALA A 161 -13.60 11.30 3.06
N ARG A 162 -12.77 10.28 3.27
CA ARG A 162 -12.19 9.97 4.60
C ARG A 162 -11.20 11.02 5.08
N TYR A 163 -10.39 11.57 4.17
CA TYR A 163 -9.46 12.64 4.49
C TYR A 163 -10.21 13.91 4.92
N ARG A 164 -11.25 14.28 4.16
CA ARG A 164 -12.07 15.45 4.48
C ARG A 164 -12.82 15.26 5.77
N GLU A 165 -13.38 14.07 6.03
CA GLU A 165 -14.01 13.75 7.31
C GLU A 165 -13.04 14.00 8.48
N VAL A 166 -11.82 13.41 8.43
CA VAL A 166 -10.86 13.55 9.54
C VAL A 166 -10.32 14.98 9.65
N ARG A 167 -10.18 15.71 8.53
CA ARG A 167 -9.85 17.14 8.59
C ARG A 167 -10.98 17.97 9.22
N GLY A 168 -12.23 17.64 8.91
CA GLY A 168 -13.38 18.22 9.57
C GLY A 168 -13.36 17.98 11.08
N ASP A 169 -13.06 16.75 11.51
CA ASP A 169 -12.89 16.41 12.93
C ASP A 169 -11.76 17.24 13.59
N ALA A 170 -10.66 17.46 12.89
CA ALA A 170 -9.56 18.28 13.37
C ALA A 170 -9.95 19.78 13.51
N PHE A 171 -10.69 20.34 12.53
CA PHE A 171 -11.21 21.70 12.63
C PHE A 171 -12.23 21.82 13.76
N LEU A 172 -13.09 20.81 13.95
CA LEU A 172 -14.04 20.79 15.05
C LEU A 172 -13.33 20.77 16.42
N ALA A 173 -12.26 19.99 16.57
CA ALA A 173 -11.43 19.99 17.77
C ALA A 173 -10.81 21.37 18.06
N LYS A 174 -10.53 22.16 17.02
CA LYS A 174 -10.09 23.56 17.11
C LYS A 174 -11.25 24.55 17.41
N LYS A 175 -12.48 24.06 17.49
CA LYS A 175 -13.71 24.88 17.57
C LYS A 175 -13.96 25.75 16.33
N ASP A 176 -13.36 25.41 15.21
CA ASP A 176 -13.56 26.06 13.92
C ASP A 176 -14.70 25.33 13.17
N THR A 177 -15.92 25.63 13.58
CA THR A 177 -17.13 24.98 13.06
C THR A 177 -17.37 25.28 11.58
N ALA A 178 -16.93 26.45 11.10
CA ALA A 178 -17.12 26.85 9.70
C ALA A 178 -16.27 25.98 8.75
N HIS A 179 -14.99 25.79 9.05
CA HIS A 179 -14.13 24.90 8.27
C HIS A 179 -14.50 23.44 8.45
N ALA A 180 -14.89 23.01 9.67
CA ALA A 180 -15.38 21.65 9.90
C ALA A 180 -16.59 21.32 9.01
N LEU A 181 -17.58 22.21 8.96
CA LEU A 181 -18.77 22.05 8.12
C LEU A 181 -18.41 21.96 6.64
N ALA A 182 -17.53 22.85 6.16
CA ALA A 182 -17.10 22.83 4.77
C ALA A 182 -16.41 21.52 4.39
N GLU A 183 -15.55 20.98 5.25
CA GLU A 183 -14.87 19.69 5.02
C GLU A 183 -15.86 18.52 5.04
N TYR A 184 -16.84 18.49 5.96
CA TYR A 184 -17.85 17.42 5.99
C TYR A 184 -18.78 17.45 4.77
N GLN A 185 -19.18 18.62 4.28
CA GLN A 185 -19.99 18.75 3.06
C GLN A 185 -19.22 18.24 1.83
N GLN A 186 -17.93 18.58 1.73
CA GLN A 186 -17.07 18.08 0.66
C GLN A 186 -16.82 16.57 0.79
N ALA A 187 -16.72 16.05 2.04
CA ALA A 187 -16.63 14.61 2.30
C ALA A 187 -17.90 13.90 1.82
N LEU A 188 -19.08 14.46 2.10
CA LEU A 188 -20.36 13.92 1.67
C LEU A 188 -20.47 13.85 0.13
N GLY A 189 -20.02 14.91 -0.58
CA GLY A 189 -19.96 14.91 -2.05
C GLY A 189 -19.04 13.84 -2.64
N ALA A 190 -17.96 13.46 -1.92
CA ALA A 190 -17.02 12.44 -2.34
C ALA A 190 -17.36 11.02 -1.82
N ALA A 191 -18.33 10.86 -0.93
CA ALA A 191 -18.65 9.60 -0.25
C ALA A 191 -19.07 8.48 -1.22
N GLY A 192 -19.86 8.81 -2.25
CA GLY A 192 -20.32 7.85 -3.24
C GLY A 192 -19.21 7.18 -4.04
N MET A 193 -18.10 7.90 -4.31
CA MET A 193 -16.94 7.36 -5.03
C MET A 193 -16.00 6.52 -4.13
N SER A 194 -16.07 6.73 -2.82
CA SER A 194 -15.16 6.07 -1.85
C SER A 194 -15.80 4.90 -1.12
N GLY A 195 -17.07 4.56 -1.42
CA GLY A 195 -17.83 3.51 -0.73
C GLY A 195 -18.02 3.78 0.77
N MET A 196 -17.96 5.05 1.19
CA MET A 196 -18.15 5.47 2.56
C MET A 196 -19.65 5.65 2.88
N ASN A 197 -20.07 5.23 4.08
CA ASN A 197 -21.43 5.48 4.53
C ASN A 197 -21.63 6.99 4.78
N ALA A 198 -22.52 7.59 4.02
CA ALA A 198 -22.84 9.01 4.10
C ALA A 198 -23.55 9.40 5.41
N SER A 199 -24.29 8.47 6.04
CA SER A 199 -25.13 8.77 7.21
C SER A 199 -24.38 9.36 8.40
N LEU A 200 -23.12 8.94 8.63
CA LEU A 200 -22.30 9.53 9.69
C LEU A 200 -21.93 10.98 9.38
N LEU A 201 -21.63 11.29 8.13
CA LEU A 201 -21.32 12.66 7.70
C LEU A 201 -22.55 13.56 7.82
N GLU A 202 -23.73 13.05 7.44
CA GLU A 202 -25.00 13.74 7.57
C GLU A 202 -25.27 14.11 9.03
N LEU A 203 -25.07 13.15 9.96
CA LEU A 203 -25.18 13.41 11.40
C LEU A 203 -24.21 14.49 11.87
N LYS A 204 -22.92 14.40 11.49
CA LYS A 204 -21.91 15.42 11.85
C LYS A 204 -22.28 16.82 11.34
N ILE A 205 -22.87 16.91 10.13
CA ILE A 205 -23.34 18.18 9.55
C ILE A 205 -24.55 18.70 10.32
N GLN A 206 -25.52 17.85 10.66
CA GLN A 206 -26.71 18.20 11.44
C GLN A 206 -26.34 18.68 12.85
N ASP A 207 -25.39 18.02 13.51
CA ASP A 207 -24.88 18.43 14.83
C ASP A 207 -24.29 19.83 14.82
N LEU A 208 -23.79 20.29 13.68
CA LEU A 208 -23.34 21.67 13.49
C LEU A 208 -24.48 22.65 13.08
N GLY A 209 -25.73 22.20 13.10
CA GLY A 209 -26.90 23.02 12.78
C GLY A 209 -27.11 23.28 11.29
N ALA A 210 -26.48 22.51 10.41
CA ALA A 210 -26.57 22.68 8.96
C ALA A 210 -27.39 21.55 8.29
N VAL A 211 -27.92 21.83 7.10
CA VAL A 211 -28.60 20.83 6.26
C VAL A 211 -27.53 20.07 5.45
N PRO A 212 -27.54 18.73 5.43
CA PRO A 212 -26.63 17.95 4.62
C PRO A 212 -26.91 18.19 3.13
N THR A 213 -26.07 19.00 2.49
CA THR A 213 -26.11 19.23 1.05
C THR A 213 -24.80 18.75 0.46
N PRO A 214 -24.79 17.68 -0.38
CA PRO A 214 -23.56 17.27 -1.03
C PRO A 214 -23.12 18.38 -1.99
N VAL A 215 -21.89 18.87 -1.85
CA VAL A 215 -21.27 19.77 -2.83
C VAL A 215 -20.97 18.96 -4.08
N VAL A 216 -21.92 18.93 -5.02
CA VAL A 216 -21.70 18.39 -6.35
C VAL A 216 -20.83 19.40 -7.08
N ASN A 217 -19.55 19.08 -7.32
CA ASN A 217 -18.73 19.89 -8.21
C ASN A 217 -19.42 19.97 -9.57
N ALA A 218 -19.83 21.16 -9.94
CA ALA A 218 -20.62 21.48 -11.15
C ALA A 218 -19.79 21.35 -12.47
N VAL A 219 -19.06 20.23 -12.64
CA VAL A 219 -18.24 19.99 -13.85
C VAL A 219 -18.95 19.10 -14.87
N SER A 220 -20.15 18.60 -14.60
CA SER A 220 -20.77 17.59 -15.46
C SER A 220 -22.11 17.94 -16.12
N VAL A 221 -22.62 19.17 -15.99
CA VAL A 221 -23.96 19.48 -16.55
C VAL A 221 -23.89 20.17 -17.93
N ASP A 222 -22.74 20.72 -18.32
CA ASP A 222 -22.65 21.51 -19.57
C ASP A 222 -22.33 20.67 -20.83
N SER A 223 -22.04 19.36 -20.67
CA SER A 223 -21.75 18.48 -21.81
C SER A 223 -22.95 17.71 -22.36
N GLN A 224 -24.10 17.73 -21.68
CA GLN A 224 -25.30 17.01 -22.13
C GLN A 224 -26.32 17.91 -22.86
N LEU A 225 -26.15 19.24 -22.84
CA LEU A 225 -27.07 20.17 -23.51
C LEU A 225 -26.62 20.65 -24.90
N LYS A 226 -25.46 20.17 -25.40
CA LYS A 226 -24.99 20.45 -26.76
C LYS A 226 -24.90 19.21 -27.63
N GLY A 227 -26.00 18.51 -27.78
CA GLY A 227 -26.04 17.38 -28.69
C GLY A 227 -27.45 16.97 -29.04
N ASN A 228 -28.14 17.79 -29.80
CA ASN A 228 -29.04 17.32 -30.84
C ASN A 228 -29.46 18.47 -31.77
N PRO A 229 -29.14 18.45 -33.06
CA PRO A 229 -29.83 19.24 -34.04
C PRO A 229 -31.13 18.58 -34.50
#